data_81bbd2d98c0c4dee21de4ab62430d898
#
_entry.id   81bbd2d98c0c4dee21de4ab62430d898
#
_cell.length_a   1.000
_cell.length_b   1.000
_cell.length_c   1.000
_cell.angle_alpha   90.00
_cell.angle_beta   90.00
_cell.angle_gamma   90.00
#
_symmetry.space_group_name_H-M   'P 1'
#
loop_
_entity.id
_entity.type
_entity.pdbx_description
1 polymer ?
#
loop_
_entity_poly.entity_id
_entity_poly.type
_entity_poly.pdbx_seq_one_letter_code
_entity_poly.pdbx_strand_id
1 'polypeptide(L)'
;MGRLREGRQDVESESLTLKLDVDEVPAFHARPEGMPVGGLVLHPDINGLTAEAEEIARRLASRGLAVCAIEPFFTIDPEERAQLDADGHTAAVRDLVDAEQLAALARAADHLVVHDDVATVAMLGFCFGGMYTLKAAAQGRFDRAVDCYGMIRVPERWRGPGQSEPLDHAADVCPTIAILGGQDDFTPPADIEALREAWSDRPDCEIVVYPEARHGFIHAPERPTHRPDDAVDAWRRILTFLGADADRL
;
A
#
# COMPACT_ATOMS: atom_id res chain seq x y z
N MET A 1 10.68 -8.15 17.39
CA MET A 1 10.22 -9.29 16.56
C MET A 1 8.95 -8.87 15.86
N GLY A 2 8.55 -9.49 14.72
CA GLY A 2 7.33 -9.10 13.98
C GLY A 2 7.54 -8.14 12.81
N ARG A 3 8.75 -7.63 12.59
CA ARG A 3 9.10 -6.87 11.37
C ARG A 3 9.24 -7.83 10.19
N LEU A 4 8.84 -7.40 8.99
CA LEU A 4 9.16 -8.14 7.77
C LEU A 4 10.69 -8.33 7.71
N ARG A 5 11.15 -9.58 7.71
CA ARG A 5 12.58 -9.89 7.62
C ARG A 5 13.03 -9.90 6.17
N GLU A 6 14.32 -9.72 5.95
CA GLU A 6 14.93 -9.90 4.65
C GLU A 6 14.70 -11.33 4.13
N GLY A 7 14.47 -11.43 2.83
CA GLY A 7 14.42 -12.69 2.10
C GLY A 7 15.82 -13.21 1.77
N ARG A 8 15.91 -14.01 0.71
CA ARG A 8 17.14 -14.70 0.34
C ARG A 8 17.87 -14.10 -0.86
N GLN A 9 17.25 -13.15 -1.54
CA GLN A 9 17.82 -12.57 -2.77
C GLN A 9 18.58 -11.29 -2.44
N ASP A 10 19.69 -11.09 -3.11
CA ASP A 10 20.38 -9.81 -3.12
C ASP A 10 19.52 -8.79 -3.88
N VAL A 11 19.60 -7.52 -3.51
CA VAL A 11 18.68 -6.46 -3.96
C VAL A 11 19.46 -5.28 -4.51
N GLU A 12 19.09 -4.87 -5.71
CA GLU A 12 19.42 -3.56 -6.27
C GLU A 12 18.31 -2.57 -5.92
N SER A 13 18.67 -1.32 -5.59
CA SER A 13 17.67 -0.29 -5.32
C SER A 13 18.19 1.11 -5.66
N GLU A 14 17.27 1.97 -6.09
CA GLU A 14 17.55 3.35 -6.47
C GLU A 14 16.36 4.27 -6.22
N SER A 15 16.63 5.55 -5.98
CA SER A 15 15.62 6.59 -6.05
C SER A 15 15.50 7.06 -7.50
N LEU A 16 14.27 7.26 -7.95
CA LEU A 16 13.99 7.71 -9.31
C LEU A 16 12.82 8.70 -9.34
N THR A 17 12.54 9.25 -10.50
CA THR A 17 11.38 10.11 -10.74
C THR A 17 10.56 9.55 -11.89
N LEU A 18 9.29 9.26 -11.62
CA LEU A 18 8.33 8.86 -12.64
C LEU A 18 7.71 10.11 -13.25
N LYS A 19 7.61 10.16 -14.59
CA LYS A 19 7.00 11.29 -15.29
C LYS A 19 5.53 11.00 -15.56
N LEU A 20 4.67 11.91 -15.15
CA LEU A 20 3.29 12.07 -15.60
C LEU A 20 3.24 13.14 -16.71
N ASP A 21 2.05 13.45 -17.22
CA ASP A 21 1.90 14.46 -18.30
C ASP A 21 2.32 15.84 -17.84
N VAL A 22 2.03 16.21 -16.60
CA VAL A 22 2.27 17.54 -16.03
C VAL A 22 3.10 17.53 -14.75
N ASP A 23 3.24 16.37 -14.09
CA ASP A 23 3.88 16.23 -12.79
C ASP A 23 5.04 15.22 -12.83
N GLU A 24 5.88 15.29 -11.81
CA GLU A 24 6.95 14.35 -11.54
C GLU A 24 6.71 13.70 -10.17
N VAL A 25 6.70 12.37 -10.15
CA VAL A 25 6.45 11.58 -8.93
C VAL A 25 7.76 10.99 -8.43
N PRO A 26 8.33 11.47 -7.31
CA PRO A 26 9.46 10.80 -6.68
C PRO A 26 9.07 9.38 -6.31
N ALA A 27 9.96 8.44 -6.58
CA ALA A 27 9.73 7.04 -6.31
C ALA A 27 11.02 6.34 -5.88
N PHE A 28 10.86 5.20 -5.24
CA PHE A 28 11.95 4.32 -4.86
C PHE A 28 11.71 2.95 -5.49
N HIS A 29 12.68 2.49 -6.28
CA HIS A 29 12.65 1.21 -6.94
C HIS A 29 13.60 0.24 -6.25
N ALA A 30 13.13 -0.98 -6.00
CA ALA A 30 13.94 -2.07 -5.47
C ALA A 30 13.58 -3.37 -6.19
N ARG A 31 14.59 -4.14 -6.61
CA ARG A 31 14.40 -5.39 -7.34
C ARG A 31 15.38 -6.46 -6.87
N PRO A 32 15.03 -7.75 -6.97
CA PRO A 32 16.01 -8.81 -6.79
C PRO A 32 17.05 -8.80 -7.92
N GLU A 33 18.27 -9.24 -7.67
CA GLU A 33 19.26 -9.47 -8.74
C GLU A 33 18.82 -10.55 -9.74
N GLY A 34 17.95 -11.48 -9.30
CA GLY A 34 17.32 -12.49 -10.16
C GLY A 34 16.07 -11.99 -10.87
N MET A 35 15.43 -12.87 -11.66
CA MET A 35 14.12 -12.54 -12.25
C MET A 35 13.06 -12.40 -11.15
N PRO A 36 12.32 -11.27 -11.11
CA PRO A 36 11.24 -11.11 -10.17
C PRO A 36 10.06 -12.07 -10.47
N VAL A 37 9.39 -12.51 -9.43
CA VAL A 37 8.17 -13.34 -9.57
C VAL A 37 6.94 -12.49 -9.95
N GLY A 38 7.03 -11.16 -9.81
CA GLY A 38 6.01 -10.18 -10.16
C GLY A 38 6.40 -8.78 -9.70
N GLY A 39 5.65 -7.80 -10.15
CA GLY A 39 5.78 -6.40 -9.74
C GLY A 39 4.87 -6.07 -8.55
N LEU A 40 5.28 -5.09 -7.77
CA LEU A 40 4.51 -4.56 -6.66
C LEU A 40 4.62 -3.04 -6.60
N VAL A 41 3.52 -2.34 -6.72
CA VAL A 41 3.43 -0.91 -6.41
C VAL A 41 3.14 -0.77 -4.92
N LEU A 42 4.02 -0.06 -4.20
CA LEU A 42 3.88 0.22 -2.78
C LEU A 42 3.40 1.65 -2.57
N HIS A 43 2.24 1.81 -1.95
CA HIS A 43 1.76 3.10 -1.48
C HIS A 43 1.99 3.22 0.02
N PRO A 44 2.87 4.14 0.46
CA PRO A 44 3.19 4.34 1.87
C PRO A 44 1.98 4.80 2.70
N ASP A 45 2.20 4.89 4.01
CA ASP A 45 1.26 5.56 4.91
C ASP A 45 1.32 7.10 4.75
N ILE A 46 0.60 7.82 5.61
CA ILE A 46 0.49 9.29 5.58
C ILE A 46 1.84 10.02 5.76
N ASN A 47 2.90 9.33 6.16
CA ASN A 47 4.22 9.94 6.26
C ASN A 47 4.97 10.01 4.92
N GLY A 48 4.39 9.46 3.84
CA GLY A 48 4.99 9.48 2.51
C GLY A 48 6.15 8.49 2.34
N LEU A 49 6.98 8.76 1.34
CA LEU A 49 8.12 7.91 0.96
C LEU A 49 9.29 8.12 1.92
N THR A 50 9.19 7.53 3.11
CA THR A 50 10.22 7.57 4.16
C THR A 50 11.26 6.47 3.99
N ALA A 51 12.38 6.57 4.73
CA ALA A 51 13.38 5.52 4.82
C ALA A 51 12.78 4.16 5.28
N GLU A 52 11.71 4.18 6.08
CA GLU A 52 10.98 2.96 6.47
C GLU A 52 10.25 2.34 5.28
N ALA A 53 9.58 3.15 4.45
CA ALA A 53 8.91 2.68 3.24
C ALA A 53 9.92 2.10 2.23
N GLU A 54 11.08 2.76 2.06
CA GLU A 54 12.17 2.23 1.24
C GLU A 54 12.72 0.90 1.76
N GLU A 55 12.87 0.78 3.08
CA GLU A 55 13.34 -0.47 3.70
C GLU A 55 12.32 -1.61 3.52
N ILE A 56 11.01 -1.33 3.60
CA ILE A 56 9.96 -2.30 3.28
C ILE A 56 10.06 -2.73 1.81
N ALA A 57 10.29 -1.79 0.89
CA ALA A 57 10.47 -2.08 -0.52
C ALA A 57 11.67 -3.01 -0.75
N ARG A 58 12.83 -2.75 -0.14
CA ARG A 58 14.02 -3.63 -0.22
C ARG A 58 13.74 -5.03 0.32
N ARG A 59 13.03 -5.13 1.45
CA ARG A 59 12.68 -6.43 2.06
C ARG A 59 11.70 -7.23 1.21
N LEU A 60 10.74 -6.58 0.57
CA LEU A 60 9.84 -7.22 -0.39
C LEU A 60 10.61 -7.66 -1.64
N ALA A 61 11.57 -6.85 -2.11
CA ALA A 61 12.44 -7.21 -3.21
C ALA A 61 13.32 -8.43 -2.90
N SER A 62 13.89 -8.50 -1.69
CA SER A 62 14.67 -9.67 -1.27
C SER A 62 13.85 -10.97 -1.21
N ARG A 63 12.53 -10.87 -1.31
CA ARG A 63 11.57 -11.98 -1.39
C ARG A 63 11.06 -12.27 -2.80
N GLY A 64 11.68 -11.64 -3.80
CA GLY A 64 11.46 -11.94 -5.21
C GLY A 64 10.52 -10.98 -5.95
N LEU A 65 10.07 -9.89 -5.35
CA LEU A 65 9.22 -8.90 -6.01
C LEU A 65 10.05 -7.73 -6.59
N ALA A 66 9.72 -7.23 -7.77
CA ALA A 66 10.16 -5.92 -8.21
C ALA A 66 9.21 -4.88 -7.61
N VAL A 67 9.72 -3.92 -6.82
CA VAL A 67 8.91 -2.99 -6.04
C VAL A 67 9.15 -1.55 -6.48
N CYS A 68 8.08 -0.81 -6.72
CA CYS A 68 8.11 0.64 -6.93
C CYS A 68 7.24 1.32 -5.87
N ALA A 69 7.88 2.00 -4.92
CA ALA A 69 7.20 2.80 -3.90
C ALA A 69 7.11 4.25 -4.37
N ILE A 70 5.93 4.88 -4.29
CA ILE A 70 5.74 6.27 -4.73
C ILE A 70 5.68 7.23 -3.56
N GLU A 71 6.01 8.50 -3.83
CA GLU A 71 5.72 9.61 -2.94
C GLU A 71 4.29 10.12 -3.19
N PRO A 72 3.34 9.94 -2.26
CA PRO A 72 1.95 10.33 -2.50
C PRO A 72 1.72 11.85 -2.51
N PHE A 73 2.59 12.61 -1.85
CA PHE A 73 2.49 14.08 -1.78
C PHE A 73 3.37 14.76 -2.83
N PHE A 74 3.48 14.17 -4.01
CA PHE A 74 4.37 14.62 -5.10
C PHE A 74 4.00 16.01 -5.66
N THR A 75 2.77 16.46 -5.49
CA THR A 75 2.32 17.81 -5.89
C THR A 75 2.78 18.92 -4.93
N ILE A 76 3.29 18.56 -3.75
CA ILE A 76 3.83 19.50 -2.77
C ILE A 76 5.33 19.67 -3.01
N ASP A 77 5.81 20.93 -2.97
CA ASP A 77 7.23 21.23 -3.07
C ASP A 77 8.06 20.40 -2.08
N PRO A 78 9.19 19.80 -2.48
CA PRO A 78 9.98 18.92 -1.62
C PRO A 78 10.46 19.58 -0.30
N GLU A 79 10.80 20.88 -0.31
CA GLU A 79 11.23 21.59 0.89
C GLU A 79 10.06 21.83 1.84
N GLU A 80 8.89 22.15 1.30
CA GLU A 80 7.65 22.29 2.06
C GLU A 80 7.19 20.95 2.63
N ARG A 81 7.19 19.90 1.80
CA ARG A 81 6.82 18.55 2.22
C ARG A 81 7.70 18.03 3.37
N ALA A 82 9.01 18.27 3.34
CA ALA A 82 9.93 17.87 4.39
C ALA A 82 9.68 18.56 5.74
N GLN A 83 8.86 19.61 5.78
CA GLN A 83 8.50 20.35 6.99
C GLN A 83 7.09 20.02 7.50
N LEU A 84 6.35 19.14 6.80
CA LEU A 84 5.01 18.76 7.24
C LEU A 84 5.07 17.99 8.57
N ASP A 85 4.33 18.47 9.54
CA ASP A 85 3.98 17.72 10.74
C ASP A 85 2.71 16.88 10.53
N ALA A 86 2.21 16.24 11.56
CA ALA A 86 1.02 15.39 11.48
C ALA A 86 -0.25 16.15 11.03
N ASP A 87 -0.38 17.41 11.46
CA ASP A 87 -1.51 18.26 11.05
C ASP A 87 -1.33 18.72 9.60
N GLY A 88 -0.11 19.04 9.19
CA GLY A 88 0.25 19.37 7.82
C GLY A 88 -0.04 18.23 6.85
N HIS A 89 0.36 17.01 7.18
CA HIS A 89 0.01 15.82 6.38
C HIS A 89 -1.51 15.59 6.31
N THR A 90 -2.22 15.79 7.44
CA THR A 90 -3.69 15.68 7.44
C THR A 90 -4.34 16.72 6.52
N ALA A 91 -3.83 17.94 6.50
CA ALA A 91 -4.30 18.98 5.58
C ALA A 91 -3.99 18.63 4.12
N ALA A 92 -2.76 18.17 3.85
CA ALA A 92 -2.33 17.76 2.52
C ALA A 92 -3.21 16.65 1.92
N VAL A 93 -3.63 15.67 2.73
CA VAL A 93 -4.55 14.61 2.26
C VAL A 93 -5.86 15.17 1.73
N ARG A 94 -6.40 16.25 2.31
CA ARG A 94 -7.66 16.86 1.87
C ARG A 94 -7.57 17.49 0.47
N ASP A 95 -6.38 17.92 0.10
CA ASP A 95 -6.14 18.60 -1.18
C ASP A 95 -5.79 17.60 -2.30
N LEU A 96 -5.59 16.33 -1.99
CA LEU A 96 -5.31 15.30 -2.98
C LEU A 96 -6.49 15.07 -3.91
N VAL A 97 -6.15 14.82 -5.18
CA VAL A 97 -7.09 14.47 -6.23
C VAL A 97 -6.89 13.00 -6.61
N ASP A 98 -7.95 12.21 -6.49
CA ASP A 98 -7.90 10.76 -6.77
C ASP A 98 -7.34 10.46 -8.17
N ALA A 99 -7.73 11.23 -9.18
CA ALA A 99 -7.26 11.01 -10.55
C ALA A 99 -5.72 11.12 -10.67
N GLU A 100 -5.09 12.06 -9.97
CA GLU A 100 -3.64 12.25 -9.93
C GLU A 100 -2.95 11.10 -9.21
N GLN A 101 -3.48 10.70 -8.06
CA GLN A 101 -2.94 9.59 -7.28
C GLN A 101 -3.05 8.26 -8.04
N LEU A 102 -4.18 7.99 -8.66
CA LEU A 102 -4.39 6.79 -9.46
C LEU A 102 -3.50 6.78 -10.72
N ALA A 103 -3.27 7.93 -11.35
CA ALA A 103 -2.33 8.06 -12.46
C ALA A 103 -0.88 7.78 -12.03
N ALA A 104 -0.46 8.28 -10.86
CA ALA A 104 0.86 7.99 -10.30
C ALA A 104 1.07 6.50 -10.01
N LEU A 105 0.07 5.84 -9.43
CA LEU A 105 0.09 4.40 -9.17
C LEU A 105 0.14 3.58 -10.46
N ALA A 106 -0.67 3.94 -11.45
CA ALA A 106 -0.63 3.29 -12.76
C ALA A 106 0.73 3.46 -13.45
N ARG A 107 1.33 4.66 -13.35
CA ARG A 107 2.65 4.93 -13.91
C ARG A 107 3.76 4.13 -13.23
N ALA A 108 3.67 3.94 -11.91
CA ALA A 108 4.59 3.05 -11.17
C ALA A 108 4.46 1.60 -11.64
N ALA A 109 3.24 1.14 -11.89
CA ALA A 109 3.00 -0.19 -12.44
C ALA A 109 3.55 -0.34 -13.86
N ASP A 110 3.41 0.68 -14.73
CA ASP A 110 4.01 0.68 -16.07
C ASP A 110 5.53 0.66 -16.03
N HIS A 111 6.13 1.36 -15.06
CA HIS A 111 7.57 1.31 -14.84
C HIS A 111 8.05 -0.12 -14.58
N LEU A 112 7.41 -0.84 -13.65
CA LEU A 112 7.76 -2.22 -13.34
C LEU A 112 7.63 -3.16 -14.54
N VAL A 113 6.55 -3.03 -15.32
CA VAL A 113 6.37 -3.84 -16.54
C VAL A 113 7.49 -3.60 -17.56
N VAL A 114 7.90 -2.35 -17.75
CA VAL A 114 8.89 -1.98 -18.78
C VAL A 114 10.31 -2.28 -18.32
N HIS A 115 10.65 -2.01 -17.06
CA HIS A 115 12.03 -2.12 -16.56
C HIS A 115 12.39 -3.49 -15.97
N ASP A 116 11.42 -4.18 -15.40
CA ASP A 116 11.65 -5.47 -14.74
C ASP A 116 11.06 -6.66 -15.51
N ASP A 117 10.41 -6.40 -16.64
CA ASP A 117 9.80 -7.42 -17.53
C ASP A 117 8.82 -8.34 -16.76
N VAL A 118 8.06 -7.77 -15.83
CA VAL A 118 7.09 -8.52 -15.03
C VAL A 118 5.77 -8.66 -15.77
N ALA A 119 5.21 -9.87 -15.74
CA ALA A 119 3.93 -10.16 -16.39
C ALA A 119 2.72 -9.70 -15.58
N THR A 120 2.86 -9.61 -14.25
CA THR A 120 1.78 -9.23 -13.32
C THR A 120 2.27 -8.17 -12.36
N VAL A 121 1.38 -7.23 -12.01
CA VAL A 121 1.67 -6.19 -11.03
C VAL A 121 0.58 -6.15 -9.97
N ALA A 122 1.00 -6.30 -8.73
CA ALA A 122 0.13 -6.12 -7.56
C ALA A 122 0.27 -4.71 -6.96
N MET A 123 -0.67 -4.36 -6.11
CA MET A 123 -0.60 -3.17 -5.27
C MET A 123 -0.61 -3.54 -3.79
N LEU A 124 0.15 -2.82 -2.98
CA LEU A 124 0.12 -2.90 -1.51
C LEU A 124 0.09 -1.49 -0.95
N GLY A 125 -0.83 -1.22 -0.04
CA GLY A 125 -0.89 0.05 0.66
C GLY A 125 -1.06 -0.10 2.16
N PHE A 126 -0.50 0.85 2.91
CA PHE A 126 -0.60 0.92 4.37
C PHE A 126 -1.39 2.16 4.79
N CYS A 127 -2.37 2.02 5.70
CA CYS A 127 -3.10 3.15 6.27
C CYS A 127 -3.74 3.99 5.16
N PHE A 128 -3.33 5.24 5.00
CA PHE A 128 -3.66 6.12 3.90
C PHE A 128 -3.43 5.44 2.52
N GLY A 129 -2.31 4.75 2.34
CA GLY A 129 -2.05 3.97 1.12
C GLY A 129 -2.99 2.80 0.94
N GLY A 130 -3.45 2.17 2.04
CA GLY A 130 -4.48 1.14 2.02
C GLY A 130 -5.82 1.67 1.52
N MET A 131 -6.19 2.89 1.93
CA MET A 131 -7.37 3.59 1.41
C MET A 131 -7.32 3.74 -0.12
N TYR A 132 -6.14 4.11 -0.67
CA TYR A 132 -5.94 4.19 -2.11
C TYR A 132 -5.86 2.82 -2.79
N THR A 133 -5.52 1.76 -2.06
CA THR A 133 -5.50 0.41 -2.60
C THR A 133 -6.89 -0.03 -3.10
N LEU A 134 -7.96 0.22 -2.33
CA LEU A 134 -9.32 -0.11 -2.76
C LEU A 134 -9.73 0.67 -4.02
N LYS A 135 -9.37 1.95 -4.11
CA LYS A 135 -9.65 2.77 -5.29
C LYS A 135 -8.87 2.31 -6.53
N ALA A 136 -7.57 2.02 -6.37
CA ALA A 136 -6.69 1.61 -7.45
C ALA A 136 -6.99 0.19 -7.96
N ALA A 137 -7.35 -0.72 -7.05
CA ALA A 137 -7.69 -2.10 -7.40
C ALA A 137 -8.89 -2.20 -8.35
N ALA A 138 -9.78 -1.21 -8.35
CA ALA A 138 -10.94 -1.15 -9.24
C ALA A 138 -10.65 -0.56 -10.63
N GLN A 139 -9.41 -0.08 -10.88
CA GLN A 139 -9.08 0.56 -12.15
C GLN A 139 -8.66 -0.41 -13.27
N GLY A 140 -8.62 -1.72 -12.99
CA GLY A 140 -8.23 -2.73 -13.97
C GLY A 140 -6.74 -2.71 -14.36
N ARG A 141 -5.88 -2.02 -13.57
CA ARG A 141 -4.45 -1.93 -13.82
C ARG A 141 -3.63 -2.95 -13.03
N PHE A 142 -4.18 -3.45 -11.93
CA PHE A 142 -3.52 -4.36 -11.02
C PHE A 142 -4.14 -5.75 -11.08
N ASP A 143 -3.29 -6.78 -10.97
CA ASP A 143 -3.73 -8.18 -10.96
C ASP A 143 -4.17 -8.64 -9.58
N ARG A 144 -3.64 -8.02 -8.53
CA ARG A 144 -3.95 -8.27 -7.11
C ARG A 144 -3.75 -7.01 -6.29
N ALA A 145 -4.43 -6.93 -5.14
CA ALA A 145 -4.24 -5.82 -4.22
C ALA A 145 -4.22 -6.27 -2.75
N VAL A 146 -3.42 -5.59 -1.95
CA VAL A 146 -3.29 -5.82 -0.51
C VAL A 146 -3.55 -4.52 0.23
N ASP A 147 -4.66 -4.46 0.92
CA ASP A 147 -5.02 -3.35 1.79
C ASP A 147 -4.61 -3.66 3.23
N CYS A 148 -3.62 -2.92 3.75
CA CYS A 148 -3.20 -3.02 5.14
C CYS A 148 -3.80 -1.88 5.96
N TYR A 149 -4.83 -2.17 6.75
CA TYR A 149 -5.58 -1.24 7.62
C TYR A 149 -5.90 0.10 6.93
N GLY A 150 -6.24 0.05 5.66
CA GLY A 150 -6.74 1.20 4.91
C GLY A 150 -8.14 1.57 5.36
N MET A 151 -8.44 2.86 5.32
CA MET A 151 -9.76 3.35 5.62
C MET A 151 -10.74 2.96 4.52
N ILE A 152 -11.78 2.24 4.90
CA ILE A 152 -12.86 1.80 4.00
C ILE A 152 -13.74 2.98 3.59
N ARG A 153 -13.81 4.00 4.42
CA ARG A 153 -14.41 5.31 4.13
C ARG A 153 -13.41 6.42 4.40
N VAL A 154 -13.48 7.50 3.64
CA VAL A 154 -12.61 8.66 3.86
C VAL A 154 -12.94 9.28 5.22
N PRO A 155 -12.00 9.36 6.17
CA PRO A 155 -12.20 10.04 7.44
C PRO A 155 -12.62 11.49 7.22
N GLU A 156 -13.57 12.00 8.01
CA GLU A 156 -14.12 13.35 7.85
C GLU A 156 -13.03 14.44 7.80
N ARG A 157 -11.99 14.29 8.62
CA ARG A 157 -10.86 15.23 8.66
C ARG A 157 -9.97 15.19 7.40
N TRP A 158 -10.07 14.14 6.58
CA TRP A 158 -9.31 13.96 5.34
C TRP A 158 -10.13 14.20 4.08
N ARG A 159 -11.44 14.38 4.25
CA ARG A 159 -12.38 14.52 3.13
C ARG A 159 -12.13 15.81 2.36
N GLY A 160 -11.86 15.67 1.09
CA GLY A 160 -11.66 16.75 0.13
C GLY A 160 -12.53 16.60 -1.11
N PRO A 161 -12.67 17.66 -1.91
CA PRO A 161 -13.56 17.68 -3.08
C PRO A 161 -13.06 16.77 -4.23
N GLY A 162 -11.77 16.43 -4.24
CA GLY A 162 -11.13 15.59 -5.27
C GLY A 162 -11.16 14.08 -4.96
N GLN A 163 -11.85 13.67 -3.89
CA GLN A 163 -11.81 12.32 -3.37
C GLN A 163 -13.18 11.63 -3.44
N SER A 164 -13.17 10.38 -3.90
CA SER A 164 -14.28 9.43 -3.81
C SER A 164 -14.18 8.58 -2.54
N GLU A 165 -15.27 7.92 -2.16
CA GLU A 165 -15.23 6.94 -1.07
C GLU A 165 -14.57 5.63 -1.55
N PRO A 166 -13.60 5.06 -0.80
CA PRO A 166 -13.00 3.77 -1.17
C PRO A 166 -14.02 2.65 -1.28
N LEU A 167 -15.03 2.64 -0.42
CA LEU A 167 -16.10 1.65 -0.44
C LEU A 167 -16.90 1.64 -1.74
N ASP A 168 -17.05 2.79 -2.41
CA ASP A 168 -17.77 2.89 -3.69
C ASP A 168 -17.07 2.09 -4.81
N HIS A 169 -15.79 1.78 -4.66
CA HIS A 169 -14.99 0.99 -5.60
C HIS A 169 -14.90 -0.50 -5.22
N ALA A 170 -15.31 -0.88 -4.01
CA ALA A 170 -15.04 -2.20 -3.45
C ALA A 170 -15.64 -3.37 -4.27
N ALA A 171 -16.74 -3.17 -4.96
CA ALA A 171 -17.37 -4.22 -5.79
C ALA A 171 -16.55 -4.58 -7.04
N ASP A 172 -15.77 -3.64 -7.56
CA ASP A 172 -15.07 -3.73 -8.84
C ASP A 172 -13.56 -4.01 -8.71
N VAL A 173 -13.06 -4.22 -7.49
CA VAL A 173 -11.62 -4.47 -7.24
C VAL A 173 -11.12 -5.76 -7.92
N CYS A 174 -9.86 -5.83 -8.32
CA CYS A 174 -9.20 -7.10 -8.64
C CYS A 174 -9.15 -8.01 -7.40
N PRO A 175 -8.70 -9.27 -7.48
CA PRO A 175 -8.47 -10.11 -6.30
C PRO A 175 -7.75 -9.35 -5.20
N THR A 176 -8.39 -9.20 -4.03
CA THR A 176 -7.91 -8.30 -2.97
C THR A 176 -7.97 -8.97 -1.60
N ILE A 177 -6.92 -8.75 -0.79
CA ILE A 177 -6.91 -9.11 0.62
C ILE A 177 -6.84 -7.83 1.48
N ALA A 178 -7.80 -7.67 2.40
CA ALA A 178 -7.81 -6.60 3.40
C ALA A 178 -7.35 -7.16 4.76
N ILE A 179 -6.30 -6.58 5.33
CA ILE A 179 -5.70 -6.93 6.61
C ILE A 179 -6.05 -5.85 7.63
N LEU A 180 -7.00 -6.09 8.49
CA LEU A 180 -7.62 -5.08 9.34
C LEU A 180 -7.43 -5.36 10.84
N GLY A 181 -7.43 -4.31 11.65
CA GLY A 181 -7.44 -4.40 13.11
C GLY A 181 -8.86 -4.33 13.66
N GLY A 182 -9.20 -5.24 14.60
CA GLY A 182 -10.52 -5.27 15.24
C GLY A 182 -10.74 -4.15 16.26
N GLN A 183 -9.65 -3.46 16.69
CA GLN A 183 -9.69 -2.30 17.58
C GLN A 183 -9.12 -1.03 16.90
N ASP A 184 -9.27 -0.95 15.58
CA ASP A 184 -8.83 0.17 14.79
C ASP A 184 -9.96 1.23 14.69
N ASP A 185 -9.72 2.40 15.26
CA ASP A 185 -10.69 3.50 15.24
C ASP A 185 -10.91 4.09 13.83
N PHE A 186 -9.98 3.81 12.87
CA PHE A 186 -10.11 4.25 11.48
C PHE A 186 -10.89 3.28 10.59
N THR A 187 -11.07 2.04 11.05
CA THR A 187 -11.86 1.01 10.36
C THR A 187 -12.91 0.44 11.30
N PRO A 188 -13.93 1.23 11.68
CA PRO A 188 -14.93 0.80 12.64
C PRO A 188 -15.68 -0.46 12.14
N PRO A 189 -16.25 -1.28 13.05
CA PRO A 189 -16.94 -2.52 12.69
C PRO A 189 -18.01 -2.36 11.61
N ALA A 190 -18.71 -1.23 11.58
CA ALA A 190 -19.73 -0.94 10.57
C ALA A 190 -19.13 -0.82 9.15
N ASP A 191 -17.92 -0.27 9.01
CA ASP A 191 -17.25 -0.15 7.72
C ASP A 191 -16.71 -1.50 7.26
N ILE A 192 -16.16 -2.31 8.20
CA ILE A 192 -15.74 -3.69 7.91
C ILE A 192 -16.92 -4.54 7.44
N GLU A 193 -18.09 -4.38 8.06
CA GLU A 193 -19.30 -5.09 7.62
C GLU A 193 -19.78 -4.63 6.24
N ALA A 194 -19.72 -3.33 5.95
CA ALA A 194 -20.04 -2.80 4.64
C ALA A 194 -19.10 -3.35 3.55
N LEU A 195 -17.79 -3.47 3.85
CA LEU A 195 -16.84 -4.10 2.93
C LEU A 195 -17.12 -5.60 2.75
N ARG A 196 -17.50 -6.29 3.83
CA ARG A 196 -17.88 -7.71 3.78
C ARG A 196 -19.13 -7.92 2.92
N GLU A 197 -20.11 -7.03 3.01
CA GLU A 197 -21.29 -7.05 2.16
C GLU A 197 -20.91 -6.81 0.69
N ALA A 198 -20.07 -5.82 0.39
CA ALA A 198 -19.60 -5.56 -0.97
C ALA A 198 -18.84 -6.74 -1.59
N TRP A 199 -18.19 -7.57 -0.76
CA TRP A 199 -17.45 -8.76 -1.21
C TRP A 199 -18.18 -10.09 -1.02
N SER A 200 -19.47 -10.07 -0.69
CA SER A 200 -20.26 -11.29 -0.41
C SER A 200 -20.25 -12.31 -1.57
N ASP A 201 -20.23 -11.83 -2.81
CA ASP A 201 -20.18 -12.63 -4.03
C ASP A 201 -18.79 -12.66 -4.70
N ARG A 202 -17.72 -12.25 -3.95
CA ARG A 202 -16.34 -12.14 -4.42
C ARG A 202 -15.42 -13.17 -3.72
N PRO A 203 -15.39 -14.44 -4.17
CA PRO A 203 -14.56 -15.48 -3.55
C PRO A 203 -13.04 -15.23 -3.71
N ASP A 204 -12.66 -14.31 -4.57
CA ASP A 204 -11.31 -13.84 -4.82
C ASP A 204 -10.90 -12.65 -3.91
N CYS A 205 -11.80 -12.20 -3.04
CA CYS A 205 -11.55 -11.16 -2.05
C CYS A 205 -11.61 -11.74 -0.63
N GLU A 206 -10.67 -11.36 0.24
CA GLU A 206 -10.58 -11.86 1.62
C GLU A 206 -10.46 -10.69 2.61
N ILE A 207 -11.18 -10.78 3.73
CA ILE A 207 -11.03 -9.85 4.87
C ILE A 207 -10.48 -10.64 6.05
N VAL A 208 -9.28 -10.28 6.48
CA VAL A 208 -8.61 -10.82 7.67
C VAL A 208 -8.65 -9.78 8.77
N VAL A 209 -9.34 -10.08 9.87
CA VAL A 209 -9.42 -9.19 11.03
C VAL A 209 -8.62 -9.77 12.19
N TYR A 210 -7.70 -8.99 12.73
CA TYR A 210 -6.96 -9.30 13.96
C TYR A 210 -7.69 -8.65 15.14
N PRO A 211 -8.40 -9.43 15.99
CA PRO A 211 -9.40 -8.87 16.92
C PRO A 211 -8.86 -7.85 17.91
N GLU A 212 -7.60 -8.02 18.35
CA GLU A 212 -6.95 -7.17 19.34
C GLU A 212 -6.02 -6.11 18.73
N ALA A 213 -5.90 -6.09 17.39
CA ALA A 213 -4.99 -5.19 16.72
C ALA A 213 -5.61 -3.80 16.55
N ARG A 214 -4.78 -2.78 16.75
CA ARG A 214 -5.09 -1.38 16.49
C ARG A 214 -4.45 -0.93 15.17
N HIS A 215 -4.70 0.32 14.78
CA HIS A 215 -4.14 0.89 13.56
C HIS A 215 -2.61 0.82 13.51
N GLY A 216 -2.04 0.42 12.36
CA GLY A 216 -0.59 0.42 12.15
C GLY A 216 0.16 -0.72 12.84
N PHE A 217 -0.46 -1.86 13.09
CA PHE A 217 0.10 -2.96 13.89
C PHE A 217 1.17 -3.81 13.17
N ILE A 218 1.36 -3.67 11.83
CA ILE A 218 2.15 -4.60 11.03
C ILE A 218 3.58 -4.11 10.78
N HIS A 219 3.75 -2.88 10.25
CA HIS A 219 4.98 -2.51 9.53
C HIS A 219 6.03 -1.80 10.39
N ALA A 220 5.64 -1.14 11.47
CA ALA A 220 6.51 -0.31 12.30
C ALA A 220 6.69 -0.89 13.71
N PRO A 221 7.75 -1.70 13.95
CA PRO A 221 7.97 -2.38 15.24
C PRO A 221 8.13 -1.44 16.45
N GLU A 222 8.53 -0.20 16.23
CA GLU A 222 8.68 0.84 17.26
C GLU A 222 7.36 1.50 17.66
N ARG A 223 6.29 1.30 16.92
CA ARG A 223 4.97 1.83 17.27
C ARG A 223 4.37 1.10 18.46
N PRO A 224 3.74 1.80 19.41
CA PRO A 224 3.07 1.16 20.54
C PRO A 224 1.94 0.19 20.15
N THR A 225 1.42 0.36 18.93
CA THR A 225 0.35 -0.49 18.37
C THR A 225 0.88 -1.75 17.69
N HIS A 226 2.21 -1.88 17.54
CA HIS A 226 2.81 -3.05 16.89
C HIS A 226 2.51 -4.34 17.66
N ARG A 227 2.08 -5.37 16.93
CA ARG A 227 1.75 -6.69 17.48
C ARG A 227 2.59 -7.76 16.75
N PRO A 228 3.69 -8.19 17.37
CA PRO A 228 4.69 -9.03 16.69
C PRO A 228 4.13 -10.32 16.06
N ASP A 229 3.25 -11.03 16.77
CA ASP A 229 2.70 -12.32 16.31
C ASP A 229 1.68 -12.09 15.18
N ASP A 230 0.79 -11.10 15.34
CA ASP A 230 -0.19 -10.72 14.34
C ASP A 230 0.53 -10.18 13.07
N ALA A 231 1.60 -9.42 13.23
CA ALA A 231 2.40 -8.90 12.14
C ALA A 231 3.09 -10.02 11.34
N VAL A 232 3.64 -11.04 12.02
CA VAL A 232 4.23 -12.21 11.34
C VAL A 232 3.18 -12.99 10.54
N ASP A 233 1.98 -13.21 11.11
CA ASP A 233 0.90 -13.88 10.38
C ASP A 233 0.39 -13.03 9.20
N ALA A 234 0.21 -11.73 9.39
CA ALA A 234 -0.19 -10.80 8.34
C ALA A 234 0.81 -10.81 7.18
N TRP A 235 2.12 -10.69 7.46
CA TRP A 235 3.15 -10.76 6.42
C TRP A 235 3.17 -12.10 5.68
N ARG A 236 2.95 -13.21 6.38
CA ARG A 236 2.85 -14.54 5.74
C ARG A 236 1.69 -14.59 4.75
N ARG A 237 0.52 -14.10 5.14
CA ARG A 237 -0.66 -14.01 4.26
C ARG A 237 -0.41 -13.11 3.06
N ILE A 238 0.15 -11.93 3.27
CA ILE A 238 0.50 -10.97 2.23
C ILE A 238 1.44 -11.61 1.21
N LEU A 239 2.57 -12.15 1.66
CA LEU A 239 3.56 -12.75 0.76
C LEU A 239 3.01 -13.96 0.01
N THR A 240 2.24 -14.83 0.69
CA THR A 240 1.57 -15.96 0.06
C THR A 240 0.59 -15.49 -1.02
N PHE A 241 -0.22 -14.49 -0.71
CA PHE A 241 -1.18 -13.91 -1.66
C PHE A 241 -0.48 -13.28 -2.87
N LEU A 242 0.65 -12.64 -2.68
CA LEU A 242 1.47 -12.05 -3.74
C LEU A 242 2.32 -13.08 -4.51
N GLY A 243 2.39 -14.33 -4.06
CA GLY A 243 3.24 -15.37 -4.67
C GLY A 243 4.74 -15.18 -4.39
N ALA A 244 5.09 -14.38 -3.38
CA ALA A 244 6.45 -14.11 -2.96
C ALA A 244 6.96 -15.12 -1.91
N ASP A 245 8.27 -15.11 -1.63
CA ASP A 245 8.88 -16.00 -0.61
C ASP A 245 8.35 -15.65 0.80
N ALA A 246 7.50 -16.50 1.34
CA ALA A 246 6.90 -16.39 2.67
C ALA A 246 7.68 -17.14 3.77
N ASP A 247 8.81 -17.77 3.45
CA ASP A 247 9.63 -18.51 4.40
C ASP A 247 10.36 -17.57 5.39
N ARG A 248 10.55 -18.04 6.62
CA ARG A 248 11.40 -17.40 7.65
C ARG A 248 11.01 -15.95 8.03
N LEU A 249 9.74 -15.71 8.24
CA LEU A 249 9.22 -14.44 8.79
C LEU A 249 9.60 -14.21 10.25
#